data_b8d027bd4cb02801c4b6ac82ad9387ee
#
_entry.id   b8d027bd4cb02801c4b6ac82ad9387ee
#
_cell.length_a   1.000
_cell.length_b   1.000
_cell.length_c   1.000
_cell.angle_alpha   90.00
_cell.angle_beta   90.00
_cell.angle_gamma   90.00
#
_symmetry.space_group_name_H-M   'P 1'
#
loop_
_entity.id
_entity.type
_entity.pdbx_description
1 polymer ?
#
loop_
_entity_poly.entity_id
_entity_poly.type
_entity_poly.pdbx_seq_one_letter_code
_entity_poly.pdbx_strand_id
1 'polypeptide(L)'
;MPSEMQPLAAPREVIDAIDRQILDLLQQRNRVVGDVIATKIRQSLPIFDAAREDAKIADFRRQAELHGLDAEWAEDFLRMIMSSSRDRQSHGEFPRAGTRSRVVLLVGGAGSMGSLYRRFLERSGHRVRILDRDDWARADELASGIDLAIVAVPIDVTPAVIRRLAPHLPAGAVLADFTSNKNGLLELMQQAHPGPVLSLHPMHGPDAPNLTKQLMLACPGRDPLRSRWLLDQFELWGMRIKIVDAGRHDRAMHLIQGLRHFTTFLHGSFLRRSNLHPDAILDYSSPVYRMELMMTARLFAQDPHLYADIVLADDERRALLLDFLEHHRKLARMIADNDRDGLVAEFRSISAFFADFAERARRESGYLIYRLSERFS
;
A
#
# COMPACT_ATOMS: atom_id res chain seq x y z
N MET A 1 -55.31 14.69 -16.01
CA MET A 1 -54.06 14.61 -16.75
C MET A 1 -53.40 13.28 -16.45
N PRO A 2 -53.57 12.27 -17.28
CA PRO A 2 -52.72 11.10 -17.22
C PRO A 2 -51.92 10.94 -18.52
N SER A 3 -50.71 10.34 -18.46
CA SER A 3 -50.10 9.61 -19.59
C SER A 3 -48.93 10.25 -20.35
N GLU A 4 -47.97 10.84 -19.69
CA GLU A 4 -46.63 11.06 -20.32
C GLU A 4 -45.54 10.10 -19.77
N MET A 5 -45.82 9.21 -18.82
CA MET A 5 -44.85 8.26 -18.26
C MET A 5 -44.78 6.89 -18.94
N GLN A 6 -45.66 6.57 -19.90
CA GLN A 6 -45.69 5.26 -20.57
C GLN A 6 -44.59 5.01 -21.64
N PRO A 7 -44.03 5.99 -22.37
CA PRO A 7 -43.04 5.68 -23.42
C PRO A 7 -41.70 5.16 -22.90
N LEU A 8 -41.35 5.37 -21.62
CA LEU A 8 -40.06 4.96 -21.04
C LEU A 8 -40.08 3.60 -20.31
N ALA A 9 -41.23 3.02 -20.04
CA ALA A 9 -41.33 1.77 -19.28
C ALA A 9 -40.69 0.60 -20.04
N ALA A 10 -41.05 0.39 -21.29
CA ALA A 10 -40.52 -0.72 -22.10
C ALA A 10 -38.99 -0.66 -22.33
N PRO A 11 -38.40 0.48 -22.69
CA PRO A 11 -36.93 0.59 -22.74
C PRO A 11 -36.24 0.31 -21.39
N ARG A 12 -36.81 0.74 -20.27
CA ARG A 12 -36.25 0.48 -18.93
C ARG A 12 -36.26 -1.00 -18.58
N GLU A 13 -37.37 -1.73 -18.88
CA GLU A 13 -37.46 -3.18 -18.69
C GLU A 13 -36.38 -3.94 -19.48
N VAL A 14 -36.10 -3.50 -20.71
CA VAL A 14 -35.01 -4.06 -21.53
C VAL A 14 -33.65 -3.80 -20.91
N ILE A 15 -33.39 -2.59 -20.42
CA ILE A 15 -32.14 -2.25 -19.71
C ILE A 15 -32.01 -3.13 -18.48
N ASP A 16 -33.02 -3.25 -17.64
CA ASP A 16 -33.03 -4.10 -16.45
C ASP A 16 -32.74 -5.57 -16.79
N ALA A 17 -33.22 -6.05 -17.92
CA ALA A 17 -32.95 -7.42 -18.39
C ALA A 17 -31.47 -7.57 -18.82
N ILE A 18 -30.90 -6.58 -19.50
CA ILE A 18 -29.49 -6.57 -19.90
C ILE A 18 -28.61 -6.51 -18.64
N ASP A 19 -28.93 -5.67 -17.66
CA ASP A 19 -28.19 -5.57 -16.41
C ASP A 19 -28.15 -6.90 -15.66
N ARG A 20 -29.26 -7.65 -15.63
CA ARG A 20 -29.28 -9.01 -15.09
C ARG A 20 -28.34 -9.96 -15.84
N GLN A 21 -28.33 -9.90 -17.18
CA GLN A 21 -27.40 -10.71 -17.98
C GLN A 21 -25.92 -10.37 -17.70
N ILE A 22 -25.59 -9.08 -17.49
CA ILE A 22 -24.25 -8.65 -17.09
C ILE A 22 -23.86 -9.29 -15.75
N LEU A 23 -24.77 -9.29 -14.76
CA LEU A 23 -24.53 -9.94 -13.47
C LEU A 23 -24.31 -11.45 -13.61
N ASP A 24 -25.09 -12.12 -14.43
CA ASP A 24 -24.95 -13.55 -14.69
C ASP A 24 -23.60 -13.88 -15.37
N LEU A 25 -23.19 -13.08 -16.35
CA LEU A 25 -21.89 -13.23 -17.01
C LEU A 25 -20.72 -12.97 -16.04
N LEU A 26 -20.83 -11.99 -15.16
CA LEU A 26 -19.85 -11.74 -14.12
C LEU A 26 -19.77 -12.91 -13.13
N GLN A 27 -20.90 -13.53 -12.78
CA GLN A 27 -20.91 -14.71 -11.92
C GLN A 27 -20.21 -15.89 -12.61
N GLN A 28 -20.52 -16.16 -13.91
CA GLN A 28 -19.87 -17.22 -14.68
C GLN A 28 -18.35 -16.99 -14.77
N ARG A 29 -17.94 -15.77 -15.10
CA ARG A 29 -16.52 -15.39 -15.13
C ARG A 29 -15.84 -15.66 -13.78
N ASN A 30 -16.47 -15.32 -12.67
CA ASN A 30 -15.92 -15.55 -11.34
C ASN A 30 -15.71 -17.03 -11.01
N ARG A 31 -16.58 -17.93 -11.49
CA ARG A 31 -16.39 -19.38 -11.34
C ARG A 31 -15.12 -19.83 -12.07
N VAL A 32 -14.98 -19.45 -13.35
CA VAL A 32 -13.79 -19.80 -14.16
C VAL A 32 -12.51 -19.21 -13.57
N VAL A 33 -12.55 -18.00 -13.01
CA VAL A 33 -11.41 -17.42 -12.29
C VAL A 33 -11.03 -18.28 -11.09
N GLY A 34 -11.99 -18.85 -10.36
CA GLY A 34 -11.73 -19.80 -9.29
C GLY A 34 -10.92 -21.02 -9.75
N ASP A 35 -11.26 -21.61 -10.90
CA ASP A 35 -10.53 -22.75 -11.47
C ASP A 35 -9.10 -22.38 -11.88
N VAL A 36 -8.92 -21.17 -12.46
CA VAL A 36 -7.59 -20.64 -12.79
C VAL A 36 -6.72 -20.50 -11.53
N ILE A 37 -7.29 -20.00 -10.43
CA ILE A 37 -6.59 -19.85 -9.17
C ILE A 37 -6.20 -21.20 -8.59
N ALA A 38 -7.13 -22.13 -8.52
CA ALA A 38 -6.86 -23.49 -8.05
C ALA A 38 -5.70 -24.13 -8.84
N THR A 39 -5.62 -23.87 -10.14
CA THR A 39 -4.53 -24.34 -10.99
C THR A 39 -3.22 -23.64 -10.66
N LYS A 40 -3.21 -22.32 -10.45
CA LYS A 40 -2.02 -21.56 -10.04
C LYS A 40 -1.48 -22.03 -8.69
N ILE A 41 -2.35 -22.31 -7.72
CA ILE A 41 -1.96 -22.87 -6.42
C ILE A 41 -1.27 -24.22 -6.61
N ARG A 42 -1.87 -25.14 -7.35
CA ARG A 42 -1.29 -26.48 -7.60
C ARG A 42 0.07 -26.40 -8.29
N GLN A 43 0.27 -25.43 -9.17
CA GLN A 43 1.51 -25.26 -9.94
C GLN A 43 2.51 -24.29 -9.30
N SER A 44 2.21 -23.74 -8.12
CA SER A 44 3.01 -22.70 -7.44
C SER A 44 3.32 -21.51 -8.35
N LEU A 45 2.32 -21.05 -9.12
CA LEU A 45 2.43 -19.88 -10.00
C LEU A 45 1.94 -18.62 -9.29
N PRO A 46 2.51 -17.44 -9.59
CA PRO A 46 2.05 -16.17 -9.04
C PRO A 46 0.56 -15.93 -9.32
N ILE A 47 -0.16 -15.44 -8.32
CA ILE A 47 -1.57 -15.06 -8.48
C ILE A 47 -1.72 -13.94 -9.50
N PHE A 48 -0.81 -12.97 -9.48
CA PHE A 48 -0.76 -11.85 -10.40
C PHE A 48 0.29 -12.07 -11.49
N ASP A 49 -0.08 -11.78 -12.74
CA ASP A 49 0.77 -11.81 -13.91
C ASP A 49 0.57 -10.49 -14.67
N ALA A 50 1.54 -9.60 -14.57
CA ALA A 50 1.47 -8.26 -15.15
C ALA A 50 1.37 -8.31 -16.67
N ALA A 51 2.20 -9.14 -17.34
CA ALA A 51 2.22 -9.22 -18.80
C ALA A 51 0.88 -9.73 -19.37
N ARG A 52 0.28 -10.72 -18.72
CA ARG A 52 -1.04 -11.22 -19.09
C ARG A 52 -2.14 -10.20 -18.83
N GLU A 53 -2.06 -9.43 -17.73
CA GLU A 53 -3.04 -8.37 -17.45
C GLU A 53 -2.97 -7.27 -18.51
N ASP A 54 -1.77 -6.82 -18.86
CA ASP A 54 -1.54 -5.77 -19.87
C ASP A 54 -2.02 -6.24 -21.26
N ALA A 55 -1.68 -7.47 -21.65
CA ALA A 55 -2.17 -8.06 -22.91
C ALA A 55 -3.71 -8.16 -22.95
N LYS A 56 -4.32 -8.53 -21.82
CA LYS A 56 -5.79 -8.62 -21.72
C LYS A 56 -6.46 -7.25 -21.80
N ILE A 57 -5.87 -6.24 -21.17
CA ILE A 57 -6.35 -4.85 -21.26
C ILE A 57 -6.26 -4.34 -22.69
N ALA A 58 -5.11 -4.52 -23.35
CA ALA A 58 -4.91 -4.09 -24.73
C ALA A 58 -5.90 -4.77 -25.70
N ASP A 59 -6.17 -6.06 -25.49
CA ASP A 59 -7.17 -6.78 -26.26
C ASP A 59 -8.58 -6.24 -26.03
N PHE A 60 -8.95 -6.03 -24.77
CA PHE A 60 -10.30 -5.57 -24.41
C PHE A 60 -10.59 -4.15 -24.92
N ARG A 61 -9.60 -3.27 -24.93
CA ARG A 61 -9.68 -1.94 -25.56
C ARG A 61 -10.02 -2.05 -27.05
N ARG A 62 -9.28 -2.89 -27.80
CA ARG A 62 -9.55 -3.11 -29.24
C ARG A 62 -10.94 -3.66 -29.48
N GLN A 63 -11.41 -4.62 -28.66
CA GLN A 63 -12.76 -5.17 -28.78
C GLN A 63 -13.82 -4.09 -28.49
N ALA A 64 -13.62 -3.24 -27.51
CA ALA A 64 -14.51 -2.13 -27.20
C ALA A 64 -14.67 -1.18 -28.41
N GLU A 65 -13.57 -0.77 -29.03
CA GLU A 65 -13.59 0.07 -30.25
C GLU A 65 -14.37 -0.59 -31.39
N LEU A 66 -14.20 -1.91 -31.62
CA LEU A 66 -14.94 -2.65 -32.65
C LEU A 66 -16.46 -2.70 -32.35
N HIS A 67 -16.86 -2.59 -31.10
CA HIS A 67 -18.26 -2.52 -30.67
C HIS A 67 -18.79 -1.09 -30.53
N GLY A 68 -18.00 -0.07 -30.92
CA GLY A 68 -18.39 1.34 -30.81
C GLY A 68 -18.42 1.86 -29.38
N LEU A 69 -17.70 1.22 -28.45
CA LEU A 69 -17.59 1.61 -27.05
C LEU A 69 -16.28 2.38 -26.83
N ASP A 70 -16.28 3.27 -25.85
CA ASP A 70 -15.09 3.99 -25.44
C ASP A 70 -14.04 3.05 -24.83
N ALA A 71 -12.81 3.08 -25.35
CA ALA A 71 -11.74 2.17 -24.97
C ALA A 71 -11.22 2.41 -23.54
N GLU A 72 -11.24 3.67 -23.06
CA GLU A 72 -10.79 4.01 -21.71
C GLU A 72 -11.82 3.55 -20.69
N TRP A 73 -13.10 3.80 -20.95
CA TRP A 73 -14.19 3.27 -20.13
C TRP A 73 -14.15 1.73 -20.04
N ALA A 74 -13.94 1.06 -21.16
CA ALA A 74 -13.87 -0.40 -21.20
C ALA A 74 -12.69 -0.95 -20.39
N GLU A 75 -11.51 -0.29 -20.48
CA GLU A 75 -10.35 -0.63 -19.65
C GLU A 75 -10.69 -0.51 -18.16
N ASP A 76 -11.30 0.57 -17.75
CA ASP A 76 -11.70 0.82 -16.36
C ASP A 76 -12.66 -0.25 -15.84
N PHE A 77 -13.65 -0.58 -16.63
CA PHE A 77 -14.61 -1.63 -16.32
C PHE A 77 -13.91 -2.98 -16.14
N LEU A 78 -12.99 -3.34 -17.05
CA LEU A 78 -12.21 -4.56 -16.93
C LEU A 78 -11.33 -4.57 -15.68
N ARG A 79 -10.64 -3.46 -15.37
CA ARG A 79 -9.80 -3.31 -14.19
C ARG A 79 -10.61 -3.49 -12.89
N MET A 80 -11.83 -2.95 -12.84
CA MET A 80 -12.74 -3.11 -11.71
C MET A 80 -13.17 -4.56 -11.52
N ILE A 81 -13.52 -5.26 -12.60
CA ILE A 81 -13.86 -6.70 -12.56
C ILE A 81 -12.65 -7.53 -12.08
N MET A 82 -11.46 -7.24 -12.59
CA MET A 82 -10.23 -7.96 -12.17
C MET A 82 -9.89 -7.68 -10.71
N SER A 83 -10.06 -6.45 -10.22
CA SER A 83 -9.87 -6.11 -8.81
C SER A 83 -10.81 -6.90 -7.90
N SER A 84 -12.11 -6.91 -8.21
CA SER A 84 -13.10 -7.71 -7.47
C SER A 84 -12.75 -9.19 -7.44
N SER A 85 -12.18 -9.72 -8.54
CA SER A 85 -11.74 -11.11 -8.57
C SER A 85 -10.56 -11.35 -7.61
N ARG A 86 -9.59 -10.44 -7.55
CA ARG A 86 -8.44 -10.51 -6.62
C ARG A 86 -8.87 -10.41 -5.16
N ASP A 87 -9.83 -9.55 -4.84
CA ASP A 87 -10.33 -9.41 -3.46
C ASP A 87 -10.98 -10.72 -2.96
N ARG A 88 -11.72 -11.41 -3.82
CA ARG A 88 -12.25 -12.74 -3.47
C ARG A 88 -11.17 -13.79 -3.27
N GLN A 89 -10.09 -13.73 -4.06
CA GLN A 89 -8.94 -14.63 -3.91
C GLN A 89 -8.26 -14.47 -2.55
N SER A 90 -8.27 -13.25 -1.99
CA SER A 90 -7.66 -12.97 -0.70
C SER A 90 -8.27 -13.76 0.46
N HIS A 91 -9.41 -14.41 0.25
CA HIS A 91 -10.09 -15.27 1.23
C HIS A 91 -9.79 -16.77 1.08
N GLY A 92 -9.14 -17.19 0.00
CA GLY A 92 -8.78 -18.59 -0.29
C GLY A 92 -7.36 -18.97 0.11
N GLU A 93 -6.92 -20.12 -0.37
CA GLU A 93 -5.52 -20.58 -0.28
C GLU A 93 -4.63 -19.78 -1.25
N PHE A 94 -3.33 -19.76 -0.95
CA PHE A 94 -2.32 -19.14 -1.78
C PHE A 94 -1.24 -20.15 -2.20
N PRO A 95 -0.58 -19.92 -3.35
CA PRO A 95 0.57 -20.72 -3.73
C PRO A 95 1.71 -20.53 -2.72
N ARG A 96 2.50 -21.59 -2.54
CA ARG A 96 3.62 -21.60 -1.63
C ARG A 96 4.96 -21.60 -2.37
N ALA A 97 5.88 -20.76 -1.92
CA ALA A 97 7.24 -20.76 -2.40
C ALA A 97 8.00 -22.01 -1.91
N GLY A 98 8.39 -22.86 -2.86
CA GLY A 98 9.07 -24.11 -2.59
C GLY A 98 8.13 -25.24 -2.13
N THR A 99 8.71 -26.41 -1.91
CA THR A 99 7.96 -27.66 -1.68
C THR A 99 7.59 -27.92 -0.22
N ARG A 100 8.33 -27.34 0.73
CA ARG A 100 8.12 -27.61 2.17
C ARG A 100 7.37 -26.48 2.88
N SER A 101 6.52 -26.86 3.85
CA SER A 101 5.99 -25.92 4.84
C SER A 101 7.12 -25.42 5.74
N ARG A 102 7.13 -24.13 6.02
CA ARG A 102 8.09 -23.50 6.93
C ARG A 102 7.43 -23.12 8.24
N VAL A 103 8.23 -23.02 9.28
CA VAL A 103 7.79 -22.53 10.59
C VAL A 103 8.22 -21.06 10.72
N VAL A 104 7.26 -20.18 10.88
CA VAL A 104 7.47 -18.73 10.96
C VAL A 104 7.06 -18.23 12.34
N LEU A 105 7.95 -17.50 13.00
CA LEU A 105 7.68 -16.79 14.24
C LEU A 105 7.33 -15.32 13.89
N LEU A 106 6.11 -14.89 14.21
CA LEU A 106 5.71 -13.49 14.11
C LEU A 106 5.77 -12.84 15.49
N VAL A 107 6.71 -11.93 15.66
CA VAL A 107 6.81 -11.11 16.88
C VAL A 107 5.96 -9.86 16.69
N GLY A 108 4.96 -9.66 17.54
CA GLY A 108 3.88 -8.69 17.31
C GLY A 108 2.78 -9.23 16.39
N GLY A 109 2.62 -10.54 16.32
CA GLY A 109 1.70 -11.23 15.41
C GLY A 109 0.22 -10.98 15.67
N ALA A 110 -0.17 -10.52 16.84
CA ALA A 110 -1.53 -10.09 17.17
C ALA A 110 -1.83 -8.64 16.71
N GLY A 111 -0.80 -7.85 16.41
CA GLY A 111 -0.96 -6.51 15.85
C GLY A 111 -1.57 -6.51 14.44
N SER A 112 -2.04 -5.36 13.98
CA SER A 112 -2.76 -5.24 12.70
C SER A 112 -1.94 -5.72 11.50
N MET A 113 -0.66 -5.28 11.39
CA MET A 113 0.24 -5.71 10.31
C MET A 113 0.64 -7.18 10.46
N GLY A 114 0.99 -7.62 11.69
CA GLY A 114 1.31 -9.02 11.98
C GLY A 114 0.15 -9.96 11.61
N SER A 115 -1.08 -9.62 11.99
CA SER A 115 -2.29 -10.38 11.68
C SER A 115 -2.57 -10.48 10.17
N LEU A 116 -2.28 -9.41 9.41
CA LEU A 116 -2.41 -9.42 7.95
C LEU A 116 -1.46 -10.48 7.36
N TYR A 117 -0.16 -10.39 7.64
CA TYR A 117 0.84 -11.32 7.09
C TYR A 117 0.69 -12.75 7.63
N ARG A 118 0.27 -12.92 8.89
CA ARG A 118 -0.08 -14.22 9.44
C ARG A 118 -1.09 -14.94 8.55
N ARG A 119 -2.21 -14.29 8.22
CA ARG A 119 -3.26 -14.89 7.38
C ARG A 119 -2.72 -15.37 6.02
N PHE A 120 -1.86 -14.58 5.38
CA PHE A 120 -1.29 -14.95 4.09
C PHE A 120 -0.30 -16.11 4.21
N LEU A 121 0.54 -16.13 5.25
CA LEU A 121 1.48 -17.22 5.52
C LEU A 121 0.75 -18.54 5.81
N GLU A 122 -0.26 -18.49 6.69
CA GLU A 122 -1.06 -19.68 7.05
C GLU A 122 -1.80 -20.24 5.83
N ARG A 123 -2.38 -19.37 4.99
CA ARG A 123 -3.07 -19.76 3.75
C ARG A 123 -2.14 -20.26 2.66
N SER A 124 -0.86 -19.94 2.75
CA SER A 124 0.19 -20.52 1.89
C SER A 124 0.71 -21.86 2.45
N GLY A 125 0.09 -22.39 3.51
CA GLY A 125 0.47 -23.66 4.12
C GLY A 125 1.73 -23.63 4.98
N HIS A 126 2.14 -22.43 5.45
CA HIS A 126 3.18 -22.30 6.48
C HIS A 126 2.59 -22.41 7.89
N ARG A 127 3.39 -22.83 8.84
CA ARG A 127 3.01 -22.86 10.25
C ARG A 127 3.46 -21.57 10.91
N VAL A 128 2.53 -20.81 11.49
CA VAL A 128 2.84 -19.55 12.15
C VAL A 128 2.72 -19.71 13.67
N ARG A 129 3.74 -19.26 14.38
CA ARG A 129 3.73 -19.08 15.83
C ARG A 129 3.77 -17.57 16.10
N ILE A 130 3.14 -17.17 17.20
CA ILE A 130 3.09 -15.76 17.61
C ILE A 130 3.88 -15.61 18.89
N LEU A 131 4.68 -14.54 18.98
CA LEU A 131 5.30 -14.07 20.20
C LEU A 131 4.92 -12.63 20.40
N ASP A 132 4.07 -12.38 21.40
CA ASP A 132 3.65 -11.05 21.79
C ASP A 132 4.18 -10.66 23.18
N ARG A 133 3.67 -9.58 23.73
CA ARG A 133 4.21 -8.95 24.93
C ARG A 133 4.28 -9.89 26.14
N ASP A 134 3.32 -10.79 26.28
CA ASP A 134 3.17 -11.68 27.42
C ASP A 134 3.82 -13.08 27.20
N ASP A 135 4.33 -13.35 25.98
CA ASP A 135 4.84 -14.68 25.60
C ASP A 135 6.35 -14.88 25.83
N TRP A 136 7.06 -13.86 26.31
CA TRP A 136 8.52 -13.88 26.41
C TRP A 136 9.09 -14.99 27.29
N ALA A 137 8.34 -15.47 28.28
CA ALA A 137 8.74 -16.64 29.08
C ALA A 137 8.83 -17.94 28.25
N ARG A 138 8.17 -17.97 27.10
CA ARG A 138 8.12 -19.09 26.14
C ARG A 138 8.96 -18.84 24.89
N ALA A 139 9.80 -17.80 24.87
CA ALA A 139 10.54 -17.41 23.68
C ALA A 139 11.38 -18.55 23.09
N ASP A 140 12.08 -19.33 23.93
CA ASP A 140 12.86 -20.49 23.50
C ASP A 140 11.98 -21.58 22.86
N GLU A 141 10.83 -21.87 23.45
CA GLU A 141 9.85 -22.83 22.90
C GLU A 141 9.33 -22.37 21.54
N LEU A 142 8.90 -21.11 21.47
CA LEU A 142 8.30 -20.54 20.27
C LEU A 142 9.31 -20.38 19.13
N ALA A 143 10.57 -20.07 19.43
CA ALA A 143 11.66 -19.94 18.46
C ALA A 143 12.30 -21.28 18.07
N SER A 144 12.00 -22.38 18.79
CA SER A 144 12.60 -23.67 18.50
C SER A 144 12.24 -24.17 17.10
N GLY A 145 13.25 -24.46 16.28
CA GLY A 145 13.10 -25.08 14.96
C GLY A 145 12.37 -24.20 13.93
N ILE A 146 12.37 -22.87 14.08
CA ILE A 146 11.80 -21.95 13.10
C ILE A 146 12.73 -21.79 11.90
N ASP A 147 12.14 -21.45 10.75
CA ASP A 147 12.85 -21.07 9.52
C ASP A 147 13.01 -19.55 9.39
N LEU A 148 12.12 -18.77 10.02
CA LEU A 148 12.01 -17.33 9.89
C LEU A 148 11.42 -16.73 11.17
N ALA A 149 12.00 -15.62 11.62
CA ALA A 149 11.38 -14.70 12.57
C ALA A 149 11.11 -13.36 11.85
N ILE A 150 9.88 -12.84 11.95
CA ILE A 150 9.53 -11.49 11.48
C ILE A 150 9.14 -10.63 12.67
N VAL A 151 9.80 -9.49 12.82
CA VAL A 151 9.50 -8.51 13.86
C VAL A 151 8.54 -7.46 13.27
N ALA A 152 7.31 -7.43 13.78
CA ALA A 152 6.22 -6.57 13.34
C ALA A 152 5.63 -5.79 14.53
N VAL A 153 6.49 -5.14 15.30
CA VAL A 153 6.14 -4.33 16.47
C VAL A 153 6.30 -2.83 16.16
N PRO A 154 5.82 -1.91 17.03
CA PRO A 154 6.04 -0.47 16.86
C PRO A 154 7.51 -0.10 16.65
N ILE A 155 7.74 1.00 15.92
CA ILE A 155 9.07 1.43 15.46
C ILE A 155 10.03 1.66 16.64
N ASP A 156 9.55 2.36 17.65
CA ASP A 156 10.29 2.76 18.86
C ASP A 156 10.85 1.57 19.65
N VAL A 157 10.09 0.49 19.75
CA VAL A 157 10.48 -0.72 20.50
C VAL A 157 11.22 -1.76 19.65
N THR A 158 11.21 -1.64 18.32
CA THR A 158 11.80 -2.63 17.41
C THR A 158 13.28 -2.96 17.73
N PRO A 159 14.18 -1.98 17.97
CA PRO A 159 15.58 -2.29 18.30
C PRO A 159 15.75 -3.11 19.59
N ALA A 160 14.97 -2.81 20.60
CA ALA A 160 15.00 -3.53 21.89
C ALA A 160 14.46 -4.96 21.73
N VAL A 161 13.38 -5.12 20.98
CA VAL A 161 12.76 -6.43 20.69
C VAL A 161 13.73 -7.32 19.90
N ILE A 162 14.44 -6.79 18.90
CA ILE A 162 15.43 -7.55 18.12
C ILE A 162 16.56 -8.03 19.02
N ARG A 163 17.12 -7.16 19.86
CA ARG A 163 18.21 -7.56 20.81
C ARG A 163 17.74 -8.65 21.79
N ARG A 164 16.51 -8.56 22.26
CA ARG A 164 15.93 -9.54 23.18
C ARG A 164 15.62 -10.87 22.48
N LEU A 165 15.14 -10.82 21.22
CA LEU A 165 14.76 -12.00 20.45
C LEU A 165 15.96 -12.80 19.94
N ALA A 166 17.01 -12.12 19.49
CA ALA A 166 18.13 -12.73 18.77
C ALA A 166 18.80 -13.92 19.51
N PRO A 167 19.00 -13.90 20.84
CA PRO A 167 19.57 -15.04 21.57
C PRO A 167 18.72 -16.34 21.50
N HIS A 168 17.43 -16.23 21.26
CA HIS A 168 16.50 -17.36 21.16
C HIS A 168 16.44 -17.95 19.75
N LEU A 169 16.99 -17.27 18.73
CA LEU A 169 16.85 -17.68 17.33
C LEU A 169 17.85 -18.77 16.95
N PRO A 170 17.42 -19.83 16.24
CA PRO A 170 18.36 -20.75 15.59
C PRO A 170 19.28 -19.99 14.62
N ALA A 171 20.58 -20.25 14.64
CA ALA A 171 21.56 -19.59 13.78
C ALA A 171 21.25 -19.71 12.27
N GLY A 172 20.46 -20.69 11.87
CA GLY A 172 20.04 -20.89 10.49
C GLY A 172 18.73 -20.22 10.11
N ALA A 173 17.99 -19.66 11.06
CA ALA A 173 16.74 -18.98 10.81
C ALA A 173 16.97 -17.58 10.18
N VAL A 174 16.08 -17.16 9.31
CA VAL A 174 16.09 -15.79 8.78
C VAL A 174 15.54 -14.85 9.84
N LEU A 175 16.21 -13.74 10.10
CA LEU A 175 15.65 -12.63 10.88
C LEU A 175 15.18 -11.54 9.91
N ALA A 176 13.89 -11.19 9.97
CA ALA A 176 13.30 -10.12 9.18
C ALA A 176 12.51 -9.12 10.07
N ASP A 177 12.25 -7.93 9.55
CA ASP A 177 11.40 -6.91 10.18
C ASP A 177 10.44 -6.27 9.17
N PHE A 178 9.44 -5.50 9.67
CA PHE A 178 8.52 -4.68 8.86
C PHE A 178 8.61 -3.18 9.18
N THR A 179 9.70 -2.74 9.76
CA THR A 179 9.86 -1.36 10.22
C THR A 179 10.01 -0.39 9.05
N SER A 180 9.46 0.80 9.15
CA SER A 180 9.55 1.84 8.12
C SER A 180 10.88 2.61 8.11
N ASN A 181 11.76 2.41 9.08
CA ASN A 181 13.11 2.99 9.16
C ASN A 181 14.15 1.88 9.09
N LYS A 182 15.19 2.04 8.26
CA LYS A 182 16.26 1.06 8.05
C LYS A 182 17.60 1.50 8.58
N ASN A 183 17.76 2.81 8.84
CA ASN A 183 19.02 3.38 9.31
C ASN A 183 19.44 2.82 10.68
N GLY A 184 20.61 2.20 10.72
CA GLY A 184 21.12 1.51 11.90
C GLY A 184 20.36 0.22 12.29
N LEU A 185 19.15 0.00 11.78
CA LEU A 185 18.36 -1.19 12.12
C LEU A 185 18.90 -2.44 11.42
N LEU A 186 19.24 -2.36 10.13
CA LEU A 186 19.82 -3.47 9.40
C LEU A 186 21.16 -3.91 10.00
N GLU A 187 22.02 -2.97 10.37
CA GLU A 187 23.28 -3.20 11.05
C GLU A 187 23.06 -3.85 12.43
N LEU A 188 22.11 -3.33 13.20
CA LEU A 188 21.72 -3.91 14.49
C LEU A 188 21.26 -5.36 14.34
N MET A 189 20.41 -5.66 13.35
CA MET A 189 19.95 -7.02 13.06
C MET A 189 21.12 -7.94 12.73
N GLN A 190 22.08 -7.47 11.92
CA GLN A 190 23.28 -8.22 11.55
C GLN A 190 24.25 -8.44 12.71
N GLN A 191 24.32 -7.51 13.65
CA GLN A 191 25.13 -7.65 14.87
C GLN A 191 24.47 -8.61 15.87
N ALA A 192 23.15 -8.53 16.00
CA ALA A 192 22.40 -9.31 16.96
C ALA A 192 22.23 -10.79 16.56
N HIS A 193 22.11 -11.07 15.26
CA HIS A 193 21.82 -12.41 14.74
C HIS A 193 22.93 -12.88 13.77
N PRO A 194 23.55 -14.05 13.98
CA PRO A 194 24.64 -14.54 13.11
C PRO A 194 24.14 -15.09 11.77
N GLY A 195 22.87 -15.43 11.66
CA GLY A 195 22.23 -16.02 10.48
C GLY A 195 21.83 -15.01 9.40
N PRO A 196 20.99 -15.46 8.43
CA PRO A 196 20.48 -14.61 7.36
C PRO A 196 19.63 -13.47 7.89
N VAL A 197 19.77 -12.26 7.31
CA VAL A 197 19.02 -11.05 7.69
C VAL A 197 18.39 -10.42 6.47
N LEU A 198 17.13 -10.03 6.59
CA LEU A 198 16.38 -9.32 5.54
C LEU A 198 15.49 -8.25 6.17
N SER A 199 15.80 -6.98 5.92
CA SER A 199 14.98 -5.88 6.39
C SER A 199 13.94 -5.49 5.34
N LEU A 200 12.67 -5.37 5.75
CA LEU A 200 11.51 -5.24 4.86
C LEU A 200 10.67 -4.02 5.24
N HIS A 201 10.09 -3.35 4.24
CA HIS A 201 9.16 -2.27 4.47
C HIS A 201 7.93 -2.42 3.55
N PRO A 202 6.80 -2.91 4.07
CA PRO A 202 5.53 -2.90 3.37
C PRO A 202 5.06 -1.47 3.12
N MET A 203 4.91 -1.06 1.85
CA MET A 203 4.45 0.29 1.48
C MET A 203 2.91 0.39 1.46
N HIS A 204 2.25 -0.30 2.37
CA HIS A 204 0.79 -0.29 2.54
C HIS A 204 0.42 -0.41 4.01
N GLY A 205 -0.80 0.02 4.35
CA GLY A 205 -1.36 -0.16 5.68
C GLY A 205 -1.96 -1.57 5.89
N PRO A 206 -2.32 -1.89 7.13
CA PRO A 206 -2.93 -3.18 7.47
C PRO A 206 -4.37 -3.34 6.94
N ASP A 207 -4.98 -2.26 6.50
CA ASP A 207 -6.31 -2.18 5.89
C ASP A 207 -6.33 -2.52 4.39
N ALA A 208 -5.17 -2.90 3.82
CA ALA A 208 -5.10 -3.37 2.44
C ALA A 208 -5.98 -4.62 2.25
N PRO A 209 -6.96 -4.61 1.34
CA PRO A 209 -7.90 -5.72 1.15
C PRO A 209 -7.19 -6.97 0.62
N ASN A 210 -6.13 -6.80 -0.14
CA ASN A 210 -5.25 -7.85 -0.64
C ASN A 210 -3.82 -7.32 -0.83
N LEU A 211 -2.86 -8.22 -1.04
CA LEU A 211 -1.45 -7.86 -1.24
C LEU A 211 -1.06 -7.73 -2.72
N THR A 212 -1.94 -8.04 -3.65
CA THR A 212 -1.65 -7.94 -5.08
C THR A 212 -1.33 -6.50 -5.48
N LYS A 213 -0.24 -6.32 -6.20
CA LYS A 213 0.30 -5.01 -6.62
C LYS A 213 0.83 -4.12 -5.48
N GLN A 214 0.70 -4.53 -4.22
CA GLN A 214 1.31 -3.79 -3.12
C GLN A 214 2.84 -3.86 -3.23
N LEU A 215 3.49 -2.76 -2.87
CA LEU A 215 4.94 -2.64 -2.93
C LEU A 215 5.56 -3.10 -1.60
N MET A 216 6.57 -3.97 -1.70
CA MET A 216 7.48 -4.31 -0.62
C MET A 216 8.87 -3.80 -0.96
N LEU A 217 9.43 -2.92 -0.15
CA LEU A 217 10.84 -2.57 -0.22
C LEU A 217 11.63 -3.58 0.60
N ALA A 218 12.71 -4.11 0.03
CA ALA A 218 13.55 -5.12 0.66
C ALA A 218 15.01 -4.64 0.69
N CYS A 219 15.59 -4.61 1.88
CA CYS A 219 16.99 -4.29 2.13
C CYS A 219 17.70 -5.58 2.58
N PRO A 220 18.33 -6.33 1.66
CA PRO A 220 19.03 -7.55 2.01
C PRO A 220 20.26 -7.25 2.89
N GLY A 221 20.38 -8.02 3.97
CA GLY A 221 21.57 -8.02 4.81
C GLY A 221 22.43 -9.25 4.55
N ARG A 222 22.85 -9.94 5.64
CA ARG A 222 23.66 -11.13 5.56
C ARG A 222 22.92 -12.28 4.87
N ASP A 223 23.64 -13.02 4.02
CA ASP A 223 23.20 -14.25 3.34
C ASP A 223 21.84 -14.10 2.61
N PRO A 224 21.75 -13.21 1.61
CA PRO A 224 20.49 -12.90 0.93
C PRO A 224 19.90 -14.09 0.17
N LEU A 225 20.72 -15.08 -0.20
CA LEU A 225 20.24 -16.28 -0.90
C LEU A 225 19.34 -17.14 0.00
N ARG A 226 19.66 -17.22 1.29
CA ARG A 226 18.85 -17.99 2.24
C ARG A 226 17.53 -17.33 2.60
N SER A 227 17.42 -16.02 2.45
CA SER A 227 16.17 -15.27 2.64
C SER A 227 15.34 -15.13 1.36
N ARG A 228 15.88 -15.44 0.19
CA ARG A 228 15.24 -15.22 -1.12
C ARG A 228 13.84 -15.85 -1.21
N TRP A 229 13.63 -17.04 -0.63
CA TRP A 229 12.34 -17.72 -0.65
C TRP A 229 11.19 -16.86 -0.06
N LEU A 230 11.49 -15.96 0.89
CA LEU A 230 10.47 -15.07 1.47
C LEU A 230 10.04 -14.01 0.46
N LEU A 231 10.97 -13.47 -0.32
CA LEU A 231 10.64 -12.57 -1.42
C LEU A 231 9.85 -13.29 -2.51
N ASP A 232 10.25 -14.52 -2.87
CA ASP A 232 9.50 -15.37 -3.80
C ASP A 232 8.06 -15.63 -3.30
N GLN A 233 7.88 -15.83 -1.98
CA GLN A 233 6.55 -15.98 -1.39
C GLN A 233 5.71 -14.71 -1.56
N PHE A 234 6.29 -13.54 -1.38
CA PHE A 234 5.59 -12.26 -1.60
C PHE A 234 5.25 -12.04 -3.08
N GLU A 235 6.14 -12.41 -3.99
CA GLU A 235 5.88 -12.38 -5.44
C GLU A 235 4.73 -13.34 -5.81
N LEU A 236 4.65 -14.51 -5.19
CA LEU A 236 3.51 -15.43 -5.38
C LEU A 236 2.18 -14.85 -4.91
N TRP A 237 2.16 -14.01 -3.87
CA TRP A 237 0.98 -13.24 -3.46
C TRP A 237 0.65 -12.06 -4.39
N GLY A 238 1.46 -11.87 -5.44
CA GLY A 238 1.30 -10.81 -6.41
C GLY A 238 1.84 -9.45 -5.97
N MET A 239 2.66 -9.40 -4.92
CA MET A 239 3.34 -8.18 -4.50
C MET A 239 4.43 -7.78 -5.50
N ARG A 240 4.73 -6.49 -5.54
CA ARG A 240 5.88 -5.94 -6.26
C ARG A 240 7.04 -5.81 -5.29
N ILE A 241 8.15 -6.46 -5.59
CA ILE A 241 9.36 -6.39 -4.76
C ILE A 241 10.35 -5.41 -5.38
N LYS A 242 10.87 -4.48 -4.56
CA LYS A 242 11.96 -3.59 -4.95
C LYS A 242 13.11 -3.75 -3.96
N ILE A 243 14.21 -4.29 -4.47
CA ILE A 243 15.46 -4.36 -3.71
C ILE A 243 16.10 -2.97 -3.67
N VAL A 244 16.54 -2.54 -2.50
CA VAL A 244 17.15 -1.22 -2.27
C VAL A 244 18.13 -1.32 -1.08
N ASP A 245 19.21 -0.53 -1.09
CA ASP A 245 20.06 -0.39 0.10
C ASP A 245 19.38 0.46 1.18
N ALA A 246 19.74 0.23 2.44
CA ALA A 246 19.11 0.88 3.60
C ALA A 246 19.23 2.42 3.55
N GLY A 247 20.40 2.95 3.21
CA GLY A 247 20.61 4.39 3.15
C GLY A 247 19.80 5.06 2.03
N ARG A 248 19.72 4.42 0.85
CA ARG A 248 18.88 4.92 -0.25
C ARG A 248 17.39 4.82 0.09
N HIS A 249 16.99 3.75 0.79
CA HIS A 249 15.65 3.61 1.32
C HIS A 249 15.28 4.80 2.20
N ASP A 250 16.09 5.11 3.22
CA ASP A 250 15.77 6.13 4.22
C ASP A 250 15.77 7.54 3.64
N ARG A 251 16.71 7.86 2.74
CA ARG A 251 16.65 9.14 2.00
C ARG A 251 15.34 9.30 1.20
N ALA A 252 14.84 8.23 0.59
CA ALA A 252 13.54 8.28 -0.08
C ALA A 252 12.38 8.45 0.92
N MET A 253 12.44 7.77 2.08
CA MET A 253 11.41 7.84 3.11
C MET A 253 11.39 9.18 3.86
N HIS A 254 12.50 9.94 3.88
CA HIS A 254 12.48 11.31 4.37
C HIS A 254 11.46 12.18 3.64
N LEU A 255 11.32 12.02 2.31
CA LEU A 255 10.33 12.73 1.50
C LEU A 255 8.97 12.02 1.48
N ILE A 256 8.95 10.71 1.19
CA ILE A 256 7.72 9.95 0.94
C ILE A 256 6.89 9.79 2.21
N GLN A 257 7.53 9.63 3.36
CA GLN A 257 6.85 9.49 4.64
C GLN A 257 7.04 10.73 5.53
N GLY A 258 8.28 11.12 5.83
CA GLY A 258 8.57 12.23 6.74
C GLY A 258 7.89 13.52 6.32
N LEU A 259 8.28 14.06 5.17
CA LEU A 259 7.76 15.32 4.67
C LEU A 259 6.25 15.25 4.39
N ARG A 260 5.77 14.20 3.72
CA ARG A 260 4.35 14.05 3.40
C ARG A 260 3.48 14.02 4.66
N HIS A 261 3.85 13.25 5.68
CA HIS A 261 3.05 13.20 6.92
C HIS A 261 3.11 14.50 7.68
N PHE A 262 4.27 15.15 7.72
CA PHE A 262 4.42 16.44 8.36
C PHE A 262 3.60 17.54 7.69
N THR A 263 3.58 17.62 6.34
CA THR A 263 2.73 18.58 5.62
C THR A 263 1.25 18.33 5.87
N THR A 264 0.82 17.06 5.90
CA THR A 264 -0.57 16.71 6.25
C THR A 264 -0.90 17.13 7.69
N PHE A 265 0.03 16.94 8.62
CA PHE A 265 -0.12 17.39 10.01
C PHE A 265 -0.25 18.92 10.11
N LEU A 266 0.61 19.68 9.40
CA LEU A 266 0.52 21.14 9.33
C LEU A 266 -0.84 21.60 8.79
N HIS A 267 -1.30 21.00 7.68
CA HIS A 267 -2.59 21.32 7.08
C HIS A 267 -3.75 21.05 8.05
N GLY A 268 -3.82 19.86 8.64
CA GLY A 268 -4.85 19.53 9.64
C GLY A 268 -4.83 20.42 10.88
N SER A 269 -3.62 20.75 11.38
CA SER A 269 -3.45 21.66 12.51
C SER A 269 -3.96 23.06 12.19
N PHE A 270 -3.72 23.55 10.98
CA PHE A 270 -4.21 24.87 10.53
C PHE A 270 -5.72 24.86 10.33
N LEU A 271 -6.29 23.83 9.67
CA LEU A 271 -7.74 23.69 9.49
C LEU A 271 -8.48 23.69 10.84
N ARG A 272 -7.95 23.02 11.85
CA ARG A 272 -8.53 23.04 13.20
C ARG A 272 -8.69 24.46 13.77
N ARG A 273 -7.79 25.38 13.43
CA ARG A 273 -7.83 26.79 13.87
C ARG A 273 -8.91 27.61 13.17
N SER A 274 -9.38 27.18 11.99
CA SER A 274 -10.40 27.88 11.23
C SER A 274 -11.79 27.85 11.88
N ASN A 275 -12.03 26.97 12.87
CA ASN A 275 -13.32 26.68 13.50
C ASN A 275 -14.45 26.29 12.53
N LEU A 276 -14.11 25.93 11.29
CA LEU A 276 -15.07 25.39 10.33
C LEU A 276 -15.16 23.87 10.51
N HIS A 277 -16.39 23.37 10.59
CA HIS A 277 -16.59 21.91 10.63
C HIS A 277 -16.25 21.31 9.26
N PRO A 278 -15.58 20.13 9.20
CA PRO A 278 -15.21 19.50 7.94
C PRO A 278 -16.38 19.33 6.96
N ASP A 279 -17.57 18.96 7.42
CA ASP A 279 -18.75 18.80 6.55
C ASP A 279 -19.16 20.13 5.91
N ALA A 280 -19.12 21.22 6.68
CA ALA A 280 -19.40 22.56 6.13
C ALA A 280 -18.37 22.99 5.07
N ILE A 281 -17.11 22.55 5.21
CA ILE A 281 -16.07 22.77 4.18
C ILE A 281 -16.40 21.95 2.92
N LEU A 282 -16.86 20.71 3.10
CA LEU A 282 -17.22 19.83 1.99
C LEU A 282 -18.36 20.36 1.13
N ASP A 283 -19.32 21.08 1.70
CA ASP A 283 -20.45 21.68 0.97
C ASP A 283 -20.01 22.70 -0.09
N TYR A 284 -18.85 23.32 0.10
CA TYR A 284 -18.27 24.30 -0.82
C TYR A 284 -17.06 23.76 -1.61
N SER A 285 -16.78 22.45 -1.49
CA SER A 285 -15.54 21.87 -2.00
C SER A 285 -15.65 21.39 -3.45
N SER A 286 -14.60 21.65 -4.22
CA SER A 286 -14.37 20.91 -5.47
C SER A 286 -14.03 19.44 -5.17
N PRO A 287 -14.20 18.52 -6.13
CA PRO A 287 -13.80 17.11 -5.96
C PRO A 287 -12.32 16.95 -5.57
N VAL A 288 -11.43 17.81 -6.08
CA VAL A 288 -10.00 17.83 -5.75
C VAL A 288 -9.79 18.11 -4.26
N TYR A 289 -10.40 19.21 -3.77
CA TYR A 289 -10.26 19.60 -2.37
C TYR A 289 -10.91 18.58 -1.42
N ARG A 290 -12.05 18.01 -1.84
CA ARG A 290 -12.71 16.92 -1.11
C ARG A 290 -11.75 15.74 -0.90
N MET A 291 -11.02 15.31 -1.94
CA MET A 291 -10.04 14.23 -1.84
C MET A 291 -8.89 14.61 -0.90
N GLU A 292 -8.37 15.83 -0.99
CA GLU A 292 -7.30 16.33 -0.12
C GLU A 292 -7.74 16.35 1.36
N LEU A 293 -8.94 16.85 1.65
CA LEU A 293 -9.49 16.87 3.00
C LEU A 293 -9.70 15.46 3.56
N MET A 294 -10.23 14.54 2.75
CA MET A 294 -10.40 13.13 3.14
C MET A 294 -9.06 12.45 3.43
N MET A 295 -8.03 12.69 2.61
CA MET A 295 -6.70 12.15 2.84
C MET A 295 -6.04 12.74 4.08
N THR A 296 -6.29 14.02 4.37
CA THR A 296 -5.85 14.68 5.60
C THR A 296 -6.53 14.05 6.82
N ALA A 297 -7.86 13.95 6.82
CA ALA A 297 -8.63 13.37 7.92
C ALA A 297 -8.28 11.89 8.17
N ARG A 298 -8.03 11.11 7.10
CA ARG A 298 -7.62 9.71 7.19
C ARG A 298 -6.35 9.52 8.02
N LEU A 299 -5.39 10.44 7.97
CA LEU A 299 -4.18 10.37 8.78
C LEU A 299 -4.54 10.45 10.27
N PHE A 300 -5.42 11.37 10.66
CA PHE A 300 -5.80 11.58 12.05
C PHE A 300 -6.79 10.53 12.62
N ALA A 301 -7.29 9.64 11.80
CA ALA A 301 -8.06 8.46 12.23
C ALA A 301 -7.18 7.26 12.63
N GLN A 302 -5.84 7.41 12.58
CA GLN A 302 -4.89 6.34 12.86
C GLN A 302 -4.12 6.60 14.18
N ASP A 303 -3.19 5.69 14.51
CA ASP A 303 -2.41 5.78 15.76
C ASP A 303 -1.46 7.00 15.74
N PRO A 304 -1.61 7.96 16.66
CA PRO A 304 -0.77 9.15 16.71
C PRO A 304 0.71 8.83 17.02
N HIS A 305 0.99 7.78 17.79
CA HIS A 305 2.36 7.39 18.13
C HIS A 305 3.12 6.95 16.90
N LEU A 306 2.50 6.13 16.04
CA LEU A 306 3.11 5.71 14.76
C LEU A 306 3.54 6.92 13.91
N TYR A 307 2.70 7.94 13.80
CA TYR A 307 3.02 9.11 12.98
C TYR A 307 4.06 10.03 13.62
N ALA A 308 4.07 10.14 14.94
CA ALA A 308 5.14 10.83 15.66
C ALA A 308 6.50 10.13 15.43
N ASP A 309 6.55 8.81 15.55
CA ASP A 309 7.75 8.01 15.31
C ASP A 309 8.25 8.13 13.87
N ILE A 310 7.33 8.14 12.89
CA ILE A 310 7.71 8.34 11.48
C ILE A 310 8.29 9.74 11.25
N VAL A 311 7.68 10.79 11.80
CA VAL A 311 8.12 12.17 11.60
C VAL A 311 9.45 12.45 12.30
N LEU A 312 9.66 11.87 13.48
CA LEU A 312 10.83 12.11 14.33
C LEU A 312 11.94 11.03 14.20
N ALA A 313 11.83 10.14 13.23
CA ALA A 313 12.59 8.89 13.15
C ALA A 313 14.13 9.05 13.29
N ASP A 314 14.72 10.07 12.70
CA ASP A 314 16.16 10.31 12.71
C ASP A 314 16.53 11.80 12.59
N ASP A 315 17.80 12.13 12.84
CA ASP A 315 18.29 13.51 12.81
C ASP A 315 18.22 14.13 11.41
N GLU A 316 18.53 13.37 10.36
CA GLU A 316 18.50 13.86 8.98
C GLU A 316 17.08 14.24 8.56
N ARG A 317 16.11 13.43 8.95
CA ARG A 317 14.67 13.70 8.70
C ARG A 317 14.24 14.96 9.45
N ARG A 318 14.61 15.11 10.72
CA ARG A 318 14.28 16.32 11.49
C ARG A 318 14.90 17.57 10.88
N ALA A 319 16.16 17.48 10.44
CA ALA A 319 16.83 18.58 9.76
C ALA A 319 16.13 18.98 8.45
N LEU A 320 15.73 17.99 7.63
CA LEU A 320 14.97 18.22 6.39
C LEU A 320 13.62 18.92 6.66
N LEU A 321 12.90 18.52 7.71
CA LEU A 321 11.61 19.14 8.06
C LEU A 321 11.78 20.58 8.56
N LEU A 322 12.86 20.88 9.27
CA LEU A 322 13.19 22.25 9.68
C LEU A 322 13.59 23.13 8.48
N ASP A 323 14.37 22.59 7.55
CA ASP A 323 14.71 23.26 6.29
C ASP A 323 13.48 23.55 5.43
N PHE A 324 12.57 22.59 5.35
CA PHE A 324 11.27 22.77 4.70
C PHE A 324 10.48 23.95 5.29
N LEU A 325 10.42 24.08 6.62
CA LEU A 325 9.75 25.21 7.26
C LEU A 325 10.43 26.55 6.97
N GLU A 326 11.78 26.58 6.92
CA GLU A 326 12.51 27.79 6.57
C GLU A 326 12.28 28.21 5.11
N HIS A 327 12.24 27.22 4.21
CA HIS A 327 11.86 27.47 2.80
C HIS A 327 10.46 28.10 2.70
N HIS A 328 9.48 27.61 3.46
CA HIS A 328 8.13 28.17 3.49
C HIS A 328 8.09 29.61 4.04
N ARG A 329 8.99 29.99 4.93
CA ARG A 329 9.10 31.39 5.37
C ARG A 329 9.52 32.33 4.26
N LYS A 330 10.33 31.88 3.30
CA LYS A 330 10.68 32.68 2.12
C LYS A 330 9.46 32.91 1.24
N LEU A 331 8.67 31.88 0.98
CA LEU A 331 7.43 32.01 0.23
C LEU A 331 6.41 32.89 0.95
N ALA A 332 6.32 32.80 2.28
CA ALA A 332 5.45 33.65 3.09
C ALA A 332 5.80 35.16 2.96
N ARG A 333 7.07 35.53 2.75
CA ARG A 333 7.47 36.91 2.50
C ARG A 333 6.89 37.44 1.18
N MET A 334 6.90 36.63 0.11
CA MET A 334 6.28 37.04 -1.17
C MET A 334 4.79 37.37 -0.99
N ILE A 335 4.09 36.62 -0.13
CA ILE A 335 2.68 36.89 0.21
C ILE A 335 2.56 38.20 1.01
N ALA A 336 3.40 38.40 2.03
CA ALA A 336 3.39 39.57 2.88
C ALA A 336 3.70 40.85 2.09
N ASP A 337 4.61 40.79 1.12
CA ASP A 337 5.06 41.88 0.27
C ASP A 337 4.15 42.09 -0.98
N ASN A 338 3.09 41.24 -1.12
CA ASN A 338 2.22 41.22 -2.33
C ASN A 338 3.01 41.07 -3.63
N ASP A 339 4.12 40.28 -3.58
CA ASP A 339 5.01 40.09 -4.73
C ASP A 339 4.43 39.06 -5.72
N ARG A 340 3.55 39.56 -6.59
CA ARG A 340 2.88 38.78 -7.63
C ARG A 340 3.88 38.20 -8.64
N ASP A 341 4.86 38.99 -9.03
CA ASP A 341 5.82 38.60 -10.07
C ASP A 341 6.79 37.54 -9.55
N GLY A 342 7.23 37.65 -8.29
CA GLY A 342 7.99 36.63 -7.60
C GLY A 342 7.24 35.30 -7.50
N LEU A 343 5.95 35.31 -7.14
CA LEU A 343 5.12 34.11 -7.10
C LEU A 343 4.98 33.46 -8.48
N VAL A 344 4.80 34.26 -9.55
CA VAL A 344 4.73 33.75 -10.93
C VAL A 344 6.05 33.13 -11.37
N ALA A 345 7.18 33.76 -11.02
CA ALA A 345 8.51 33.25 -11.32
C ALA A 345 8.76 31.91 -10.61
N GLU A 346 8.42 31.81 -9.32
CA GLU A 346 8.52 30.57 -8.55
C GLU A 346 7.64 29.46 -9.13
N PHE A 347 6.38 29.77 -9.47
CA PHE A 347 5.48 28.83 -10.13
C PHE A 347 6.09 28.27 -11.43
N ARG A 348 6.68 29.11 -12.27
CA ARG A 348 7.33 28.69 -13.52
C ARG A 348 8.54 27.78 -13.24
N SER A 349 9.33 28.09 -12.23
CA SER A 349 10.46 27.26 -11.79
C SER A 349 10.00 25.88 -11.35
N ILE A 350 8.93 25.79 -10.55
CA ILE A 350 8.33 24.53 -10.11
C ILE A 350 7.74 23.77 -11.30
N SER A 351 7.07 24.46 -12.24
CA SER A 351 6.53 23.83 -13.45
C SER A 351 7.64 23.19 -14.30
N ALA A 352 8.77 23.89 -14.44
CA ALA A 352 9.93 23.37 -15.18
C ALA A 352 10.53 22.11 -14.49
N PHE A 353 10.53 22.06 -13.15
CA PHE A 353 10.96 20.87 -12.40
C PHE A 353 10.06 19.66 -12.67
N PHE A 354 8.74 19.86 -12.74
CA PHE A 354 7.82 18.74 -12.99
C PHE A 354 7.78 18.30 -14.48
N ALA A 355 8.04 19.22 -15.41
CA ALA A 355 8.12 18.96 -16.86
C ALA A 355 7.05 17.94 -17.36
N ASP A 356 7.46 16.89 -18.08
CA ASP A 356 6.55 15.86 -18.62
C ASP A 356 5.76 15.08 -17.57
N PHE A 357 6.25 15.05 -16.32
CA PHE A 357 5.52 14.43 -15.23
C PHE A 357 4.21 15.15 -14.94
N ALA A 358 4.19 16.49 -15.04
CA ALA A 358 2.99 17.31 -14.78
C ALA A 358 1.84 16.93 -15.72
N GLU A 359 2.11 16.72 -17.01
CA GLU A 359 1.09 16.34 -17.99
C GLU A 359 0.54 14.92 -17.73
N ARG A 360 1.41 13.97 -17.40
CA ARG A 360 0.99 12.62 -16.98
C ARG A 360 0.15 12.67 -15.71
N ALA A 361 0.59 13.43 -14.70
CA ALA A 361 -0.13 13.58 -13.44
C ALA A 361 -1.52 14.19 -13.64
N ARG A 362 -1.65 15.19 -14.56
CA ARG A 362 -2.92 15.80 -14.91
C ARG A 362 -3.91 14.78 -15.49
N ARG A 363 -3.47 13.89 -16.38
CA ARG A 363 -4.32 12.84 -16.96
C ARG A 363 -4.75 11.83 -15.90
N GLU A 364 -3.81 11.28 -15.12
CA GLU A 364 -4.08 10.26 -14.10
C GLU A 364 -4.96 10.80 -12.95
N SER A 365 -4.70 12.04 -12.50
CA SER A 365 -5.52 12.66 -11.47
C SER A 365 -6.91 13.04 -11.99
N GLY A 366 -7.02 13.48 -13.25
CA GLY A 366 -8.30 13.78 -13.91
C GLY A 366 -9.26 12.58 -13.87
N TYR A 367 -8.75 11.40 -14.15
CA TYR A 367 -9.51 10.16 -14.02
C TYR A 367 -10.04 9.93 -12.58
N LEU A 368 -9.17 10.07 -11.57
CA LEU A 368 -9.57 9.90 -10.17
C LEU A 368 -10.63 10.92 -9.73
N ILE A 369 -10.46 12.18 -10.16
CA ILE A 369 -11.38 13.27 -9.85
C ILE A 369 -12.76 12.98 -10.46
N TYR A 370 -12.81 12.55 -11.72
CA TYR A 370 -14.06 12.19 -12.39
C TYR A 370 -14.79 11.06 -11.65
N ARG A 371 -14.08 9.97 -11.28
CA ARG A 371 -14.66 8.87 -10.53
C ARG A 371 -15.14 9.27 -9.13
N LEU A 372 -14.47 10.23 -8.52
CA LEU A 372 -14.88 10.76 -7.22
C LEU A 372 -16.18 11.57 -7.34
N SER A 373 -16.30 12.38 -8.40
CA SER A 373 -17.52 13.17 -8.67
C SER A 373 -18.74 12.27 -8.84
N GLU A 374 -18.62 11.18 -9.63
CA GLU A 374 -19.71 10.21 -9.83
C GLU A 374 -20.18 9.53 -8.53
N ARG A 375 -19.31 9.43 -7.53
CA ARG A 375 -19.62 8.76 -6.27
C ARG A 375 -20.27 9.68 -5.23
N PHE A 376 -20.03 10.98 -5.32
CA PHE A 376 -20.42 11.97 -4.29
C PHE A 376 -21.38 13.04 -4.82
N SER A 377 -21.93 12.87 -6.02
CA SER A 377 -23.02 13.69 -6.58
C SER A 377 -24.37 13.32 -6.00
#